data_2263a70b3d02b7aa3a86e5eee037da5c
#
_entry.id   2263a70b3d02b7aa3a86e5eee037da5c
#
_cell.length_a   1.000
_cell.length_b   1.000
_cell.length_c   1.000
_cell.angle_alpha   90.00
_cell.angle_beta   90.00
_cell.angle_gamma   90.00
#
_symmetry.space_group_name_H-M   'P 1'
#
loop_
_entity.id
_entity.type
_entity.pdbx_description
1 polymer ?
#
loop_
_entity_poly.entity_id
_entity_poly.type
_entity_poly.pdbx_seq_one_letter_code
_entity_poly.pdbx_strand_id
1 'polypeptide(L)'
;MNNLVLRAITGALYVAALVGCTLGGEIAFFIFFTLVGALTTWEFITNVNAHDGATANRFIATAATVAFMVAFRECCYPSHLTYAHFLPFVATLLYLLISELYRNEPHPLKNWAYAFAAQLYIALPLSMIFLLGVHYDPAAGTTSFNGWLPLSVFFFLWTSDTGAYLCGSAFSRFIPAKLFPRISPNKSWIGSVGGGVLVVVLALVLSQVLPDVALSPLGWVGLGLTVCVFGTWGDLVESLFKRHLGIKDSGKILPGHGGMLDRFDSALLAIPAAVLYMQFVAKAF
;
A
#
# COMPACT_ATOMS: atom_id res chain seq x y z
N MET A 1 -19.73 24.11 2.66
CA MET A 1 -18.29 24.20 2.31
C MET A 1 -18.15 23.79 0.85
N ASN A 2 -17.40 24.54 0.04
CA ASN A 2 -17.22 24.18 -1.38
C ASN A 2 -16.51 22.83 -1.48
N ASN A 3 -17.01 21.92 -2.34
CA ASN A 3 -16.45 20.56 -2.50
C ASN A 3 -14.92 20.58 -2.79
N LEU A 4 -14.44 21.62 -3.48
CA LEU A 4 -13.01 21.79 -3.76
C LEU A 4 -12.20 22.05 -2.48
N VAL A 5 -12.71 22.93 -1.60
CA VAL A 5 -12.06 23.26 -0.32
C VAL A 5 -12.03 22.04 0.60
N LEU A 6 -13.12 21.30 0.68
CA LEU A 6 -13.18 20.05 1.47
C LEU A 6 -12.12 19.05 0.99
N ARG A 7 -12.04 18.85 -0.32
CA ARG A 7 -11.02 17.97 -0.93
C ARG A 7 -9.60 18.46 -0.62
N ALA A 8 -9.32 19.76 -0.76
CA ALA A 8 -7.99 20.28 -0.48
C ALA A 8 -7.59 20.06 0.99
N ILE A 9 -8.50 20.30 1.94
CA ILE A 9 -8.23 20.10 3.37
C ILE A 9 -8.01 18.62 3.70
N THR A 10 -8.88 17.73 3.25
CA THR A 10 -8.75 16.29 3.54
C THR A 10 -7.50 15.69 2.90
N GLY A 11 -7.12 16.13 1.69
CA GLY A 11 -5.88 15.72 1.05
C GLY A 11 -4.65 16.21 1.79
N ALA A 12 -4.64 17.48 2.22
CA ALA A 12 -3.55 18.04 3.01
C ALA A 12 -3.40 17.34 4.37
N LEU A 13 -4.50 17.04 5.05
CA LEU A 13 -4.50 16.30 6.32
C LEU A 13 -3.96 14.85 6.13
N TYR A 14 -4.38 14.18 5.06
CA TYR A 14 -3.87 12.85 4.72
C TYR A 14 -2.35 12.86 4.51
N VAL A 15 -1.85 13.78 3.68
CA VAL A 15 -0.41 13.92 3.42
C VAL A 15 0.34 14.29 4.71
N ALA A 16 -0.18 15.25 5.49
CA ALA A 16 0.44 15.66 6.76
C ALA A 16 0.48 14.50 7.77
N ALA A 17 -0.58 13.69 7.87
CA ALA A 17 -0.61 12.52 8.74
C ALA A 17 0.39 11.45 8.28
N LEU A 18 0.44 11.15 6.97
CA LEU A 18 1.39 10.17 6.42
C LEU A 18 2.84 10.61 6.65
N VAL A 19 3.19 11.84 6.28
CA VAL A 19 4.55 12.37 6.46
C VAL A 19 4.89 12.49 7.94
N GLY A 20 3.99 13.07 8.73
CA GLY A 20 4.21 13.30 10.16
C GLY A 20 4.36 12.00 10.95
N CYS A 21 3.55 10.98 10.68
CA CYS A 21 3.67 9.68 11.36
C CYS A 21 4.90 8.90 10.86
N THR A 22 5.26 9.01 9.57
CA THR A 22 6.42 8.30 9.01
C THR A 22 7.74 8.89 9.54
N LEU A 23 7.82 10.20 9.72
CA LEU A 23 9.02 10.88 10.26
C LEU A 23 8.97 11.08 11.78
N GLY A 24 7.80 10.93 12.39
CA GLY A 24 7.58 11.12 13.84
C GLY A 24 8.11 10.00 14.73
N GLY A 25 8.83 9.04 14.14
CA GLY A 25 9.45 7.94 14.84
C GLY A 25 8.72 6.60 14.64
N GLU A 26 9.39 5.55 15.06
CA GLU A 26 8.99 4.16 14.81
C GLU A 26 7.56 3.83 15.32
N ILE A 27 7.23 4.27 16.53
CA ILE A 27 5.92 3.96 17.15
C ILE A 27 4.80 4.65 16.38
N ALA A 28 4.96 5.92 16.00
CA ALA A 28 3.98 6.66 15.22
C ALA A 28 3.78 6.02 13.84
N PHE A 29 4.87 5.64 13.19
CA PHE A 29 4.88 4.91 11.92
C PHE A 29 4.13 3.59 12.00
N PHE A 30 4.44 2.77 13.01
CA PHE A 30 3.79 1.49 13.24
C PHE A 30 2.28 1.64 13.47
N ILE A 31 1.87 2.53 14.38
CA ILE A 31 0.45 2.77 14.68
C ILE A 31 -0.29 3.25 13.45
N PHE A 32 0.28 4.18 12.70
CA PHE A 32 -0.34 4.74 11.50
C PHE A 32 -0.59 3.66 10.44
N PHE A 33 0.43 2.88 10.06
CA PHE A 33 0.25 1.85 9.02
C PHE A 33 -0.61 0.67 9.49
N THR A 34 -0.59 0.35 10.77
CA THR A 34 -1.51 -0.66 11.34
C THR A 34 -2.96 -0.18 11.27
N LEU A 35 -3.21 1.08 11.58
CA LEU A 35 -4.54 1.69 11.44
C LEU A 35 -4.99 1.72 9.97
N VAL A 36 -4.09 2.12 9.06
CA VAL A 36 -4.36 2.06 7.60
C VAL A 36 -4.73 0.65 7.17
N GLY A 37 -3.97 -0.36 7.57
CA GLY A 37 -4.25 -1.77 7.26
C GLY A 37 -5.60 -2.23 7.79
N ALA A 38 -5.92 -1.88 9.03
CA ALA A 38 -7.20 -2.20 9.65
C ALA A 38 -8.38 -1.55 8.90
N LEU A 39 -8.30 -0.26 8.60
CA LEU A 39 -9.34 0.48 7.88
C LEU A 39 -9.52 -0.03 6.44
N THR A 40 -8.41 -0.29 5.75
CA THR A 40 -8.44 -0.84 4.38
C THR A 40 -9.06 -2.23 4.33
N THR A 41 -8.72 -3.12 5.28
CA THR A 41 -9.32 -4.46 5.40
C THR A 41 -10.81 -4.37 5.73
N TRP A 42 -11.18 -3.51 6.66
CA TRP A 42 -12.58 -3.27 7.00
C TRP A 42 -13.39 -2.83 5.78
N GLU A 43 -12.86 -1.88 5.02
CA GLU A 43 -13.49 -1.34 3.82
C GLU A 43 -13.59 -2.41 2.72
N PHE A 44 -12.52 -3.17 2.47
CA PHE A 44 -12.50 -4.26 1.51
C PHE A 44 -13.59 -5.31 1.81
N ILE A 45 -13.63 -5.84 3.04
CA ILE A 45 -14.62 -6.84 3.44
C ILE A 45 -16.03 -6.26 3.41
N THR A 46 -16.22 -4.99 3.79
CA THR A 46 -17.53 -4.34 3.69
C THR A 46 -18.03 -4.29 2.25
N ASN A 47 -17.16 -3.97 1.30
CA ASN A 47 -17.51 -3.90 -0.13
C ASN A 47 -17.88 -5.26 -0.71
N VAL A 48 -17.11 -6.32 -0.44
CA VAL A 48 -17.41 -7.65 -0.97
C VAL A 48 -18.71 -8.22 -0.35
N ASN A 49 -18.96 -7.91 0.91
CA ASN A 49 -20.22 -8.30 1.55
C ASN A 49 -21.43 -7.56 0.94
N ALA A 50 -21.26 -6.27 0.61
CA ALA A 50 -22.36 -5.46 0.09
C ALA A 50 -22.66 -5.73 -1.40
N HIS A 51 -21.63 -6.07 -2.20
CA HIS A 51 -21.77 -6.04 -3.66
C HIS A 51 -21.48 -7.38 -4.35
N ASP A 52 -20.92 -8.38 -3.63
CA ASP A 52 -20.62 -9.68 -4.22
C ASP A 52 -21.27 -10.86 -3.46
N GLY A 53 -22.21 -10.57 -2.56
CA GLY A 53 -22.96 -11.59 -1.83
C GLY A 53 -22.12 -12.43 -0.85
N ALA A 54 -20.97 -11.95 -0.44
CA ALA A 54 -20.22 -12.52 0.67
C ALA A 54 -20.85 -12.08 2.00
N THR A 55 -20.57 -12.83 3.06
CA THR A 55 -20.96 -12.53 4.45
C THR A 55 -19.77 -12.70 5.39
N ALA A 56 -18.56 -12.42 4.88
CA ALA A 56 -17.32 -12.59 5.61
C ALA A 56 -17.28 -11.72 6.90
N ASN A 57 -16.75 -12.29 7.98
CA ASN A 57 -16.68 -11.60 9.27
C ASN A 57 -15.62 -10.50 9.23
N ARG A 58 -16.08 -9.26 9.03
CA ARG A 58 -15.19 -8.08 8.92
C ARG A 58 -14.39 -7.79 10.20
N PHE A 59 -14.97 -8.05 11.38
CA PHE A 59 -14.27 -7.81 12.65
C PHE A 59 -13.07 -8.74 12.81
N ILE A 60 -13.25 -10.03 12.55
CA ILE A 60 -12.19 -11.02 12.68
C ILE A 60 -11.15 -10.86 11.56
N ALA A 61 -11.57 -10.57 10.33
CA ALA A 61 -10.65 -10.30 9.23
C ALA A 61 -9.77 -9.06 9.53
N THR A 62 -10.35 -8.01 10.10
CA THR A 62 -9.60 -6.81 10.53
C THR A 62 -8.69 -7.11 11.70
N ALA A 63 -9.16 -7.87 12.69
CA ALA A 63 -8.32 -8.31 13.82
C ALA A 63 -7.14 -9.17 13.35
N ALA A 64 -7.35 -10.03 12.34
CA ALA A 64 -6.29 -10.81 11.70
C ALA A 64 -5.24 -9.90 11.05
N THR A 65 -5.66 -8.86 10.32
CA THR A 65 -4.74 -7.87 9.75
C THR A 65 -3.90 -7.19 10.82
N VAL A 66 -4.52 -6.71 11.91
CA VAL A 66 -3.79 -6.08 13.01
C VAL A 66 -2.82 -7.05 13.66
N ALA A 67 -3.26 -8.28 13.96
CA ALA A 67 -2.40 -9.31 14.55
C ALA A 67 -1.21 -9.67 13.64
N PHE A 68 -1.45 -9.76 12.32
CA PHE A 68 -0.39 -10.01 11.33
C PHE A 68 0.62 -8.87 11.30
N MET A 69 0.16 -7.60 11.24
CA MET A 69 1.05 -6.43 11.19
C MET A 69 1.88 -6.29 12.46
N VAL A 70 1.29 -6.57 13.64
CA VAL A 70 2.02 -6.61 14.92
C VAL A 70 3.09 -7.69 14.89
N ALA A 71 2.74 -8.91 14.50
CA ALA A 71 3.68 -10.03 14.42
C ALA A 71 4.82 -9.75 13.42
N PHE A 72 4.47 -9.19 12.27
CA PHE A 72 5.44 -8.87 11.22
C PHE A 72 6.44 -7.80 11.68
N ARG A 73 5.97 -6.76 12.38
CA ARG A 73 6.84 -5.75 12.98
C ARG A 73 7.86 -6.36 13.92
N GLU A 74 7.43 -7.26 14.82
CA GLU A 74 8.34 -7.91 15.78
C GLU A 74 9.42 -8.73 15.05
N CYS A 75 9.12 -9.29 13.88
CA CYS A 75 10.11 -9.98 13.05
C CYS A 75 11.19 -9.06 12.45
N CYS A 76 10.97 -7.74 12.41
CA CYS A 76 12.01 -6.79 12.01
C CYS A 76 13.10 -6.60 13.07
N TYR A 77 12.92 -7.19 14.29
CA TYR A 77 13.88 -7.13 15.41
C TYR A 77 14.45 -8.54 15.68
N PRO A 78 15.71 -8.82 15.30
CA PRO A 78 16.29 -10.16 15.50
C PRO A 78 16.27 -10.67 16.92
N SER A 79 16.36 -9.76 17.93
CA SER A 79 16.26 -10.10 19.34
C SER A 79 14.86 -10.57 19.77
N HIS A 80 13.84 -10.23 19.02
CA HIS A 80 12.44 -10.58 19.30
C HIS A 80 11.91 -11.69 18.38
N LEU A 81 12.73 -12.20 17.46
CA LEU A 81 12.29 -13.17 16.46
C LEU A 81 11.81 -14.46 17.11
N THR A 82 10.50 -14.63 17.17
CA THR A 82 9.86 -15.86 17.63
C THR A 82 8.54 -16.10 16.90
N TYR A 83 8.25 -17.36 16.57
CA TYR A 83 6.98 -17.76 15.95
C TYR A 83 5.76 -17.42 16.84
N ALA A 84 5.95 -17.24 18.15
CA ALA A 84 4.88 -16.95 19.10
C ALA A 84 4.14 -15.64 18.75
N HIS A 85 4.79 -14.67 18.09
CA HIS A 85 4.14 -13.44 17.66
C HIS A 85 3.05 -13.67 16.62
N PHE A 86 3.13 -14.76 15.82
CA PHE A 86 2.10 -15.11 14.85
C PHE A 86 0.92 -15.90 15.42
N LEU A 87 0.98 -16.38 16.67
CA LEU A 87 -0.10 -17.18 17.26
C LEU A 87 -1.46 -16.45 17.27
N PRO A 88 -1.55 -15.13 17.61
CA PRO A 88 -2.82 -14.40 17.53
C PRO A 88 -3.38 -14.36 16.09
N PHE A 89 -2.51 -14.16 15.09
CA PHE A 89 -2.93 -14.20 13.68
C PHE A 89 -3.44 -15.58 13.28
N VAL A 90 -2.69 -16.65 13.62
CA VAL A 90 -3.12 -18.04 13.34
C VAL A 90 -4.44 -18.34 14.03
N ALA A 91 -4.64 -17.90 15.28
CA ALA A 91 -5.91 -18.08 15.99
C ALA A 91 -7.09 -17.41 15.27
N THR A 92 -6.89 -16.20 14.71
CA THR A 92 -7.93 -15.54 13.92
C THR A 92 -8.23 -16.29 12.62
N LEU A 93 -7.23 -16.85 11.93
CA LEU A 93 -7.43 -17.67 10.73
C LEU A 93 -8.20 -18.95 11.04
N LEU A 94 -7.83 -19.65 12.13
CA LEU A 94 -8.56 -20.83 12.57
C LEU A 94 -10.01 -20.49 12.92
N TYR A 95 -10.25 -19.37 13.60
CA TYR A 95 -11.60 -18.91 13.89
C TYR A 95 -12.40 -18.65 12.60
N LEU A 96 -11.81 -17.98 11.60
CA LEU A 96 -12.46 -17.71 10.31
C LEU A 96 -12.85 -19.02 9.61
N LEU A 97 -12.00 -20.04 9.65
CA LEU A 97 -12.30 -21.35 9.06
C LEU A 97 -13.42 -22.08 9.82
N ILE A 98 -13.30 -22.15 11.15
CA ILE A 98 -14.23 -22.93 11.99
C ILE A 98 -15.61 -22.25 12.08
N SER A 99 -15.65 -20.92 12.15
CA SER A 99 -16.91 -20.17 12.31
C SER A 99 -17.89 -20.41 11.17
N GLU A 100 -17.43 -20.63 9.94
CA GLU A 100 -18.29 -20.90 8.80
C GLU A 100 -19.02 -22.27 8.90
N LEU A 101 -18.50 -23.21 9.69
CA LEU A 101 -19.18 -24.48 9.95
C LEU A 101 -20.49 -24.28 10.76
N TYR A 102 -20.54 -23.22 11.56
CA TYR A 102 -21.68 -22.94 12.48
C TYR A 102 -22.60 -21.82 11.97
N ARG A 103 -22.17 -21.04 10.99
CA ARG A 103 -22.92 -19.87 10.51
C ARG A 103 -24.03 -20.21 9.52
N ASN A 104 -24.00 -21.38 8.91
CA ASN A 104 -24.96 -21.83 7.89
C ASN A 104 -25.22 -20.81 6.77
N GLU A 105 -24.13 -20.15 6.31
CA GLU A 105 -24.17 -19.15 5.25
C GLU A 105 -24.16 -19.81 3.87
N PRO A 106 -24.76 -19.19 2.83
CA PRO A 106 -24.89 -19.80 1.51
C PRO A 106 -23.57 -19.98 0.77
N HIS A 107 -22.56 -19.15 1.09
CA HIS A 107 -21.29 -19.10 0.35
C HIS A 107 -20.05 -19.13 1.26
N PRO A 108 -19.83 -20.17 2.08
CA PRO A 108 -18.73 -20.21 3.05
C PRO A 108 -17.34 -20.14 2.39
N LEU A 109 -17.14 -20.78 1.23
CA LEU A 109 -15.88 -20.73 0.49
C LEU A 109 -15.55 -19.32 -0.02
N LYS A 110 -16.59 -18.55 -0.37
CA LYS A 110 -16.42 -17.17 -0.79
C LYS A 110 -16.01 -16.27 0.38
N ASN A 111 -16.56 -16.53 1.57
CA ASN A 111 -16.18 -15.85 2.80
C ASN A 111 -14.71 -16.10 3.15
N TRP A 112 -14.26 -17.35 3.06
CA TRP A 112 -12.85 -17.70 3.25
C TRP A 112 -11.96 -17.04 2.20
N ALA A 113 -12.34 -17.11 0.92
CA ALA A 113 -11.56 -16.52 -0.16
C ALA A 113 -11.32 -15.02 0.05
N TYR A 114 -12.35 -14.26 0.42
CA TYR A 114 -12.21 -12.83 0.67
C TYR A 114 -11.46 -12.52 1.98
N ALA A 115 -11.69 -13.30 3.03
CA ALA A 115 -10.95 -13.12 4.28
C ALA A 115 -9.44 -13.35 4.07
N PHE A 116 -9.04 -14.41 3.35
CA PHE A 116 -7.65 -14.68 3.01
C PHE A 116 -7.08 -13.69 1.98
N ALA A 117 -7.89 -13.31 0.99
CA ALA A 117 -7.49 -12.27 0.02
C ALA A 117 -7.15 -10.96 0.72
N ALA A 118 -7.91 -10.56 1.75
CA ALA A 118 -7.60 -9.37 2.54
C ALA A 118 -6.23 -9.47 3.23
N GLN A 119 -5.87 -10.65 3.77
CA GLN A 119 -4.56 -10.84 4.40
C GLN A 119 -3.42 -10.78 3.38
N LEU A 120 -3.60 -11.39 2.20
CA LEU A 120 -2.56 -11.43 1.16
C LEU A 120 -2.45 -10.13 0.37
N TYR A 121 -3.57 -9.45 0.13
CA TYR A 121 -3.60 -8.25 -0.71
C TYR A 121 -3.40 -6.95 0.09
N ILE A 122 -3.76 -6.93 1.39
CA ILE A 122 -3.71 -5.74 2.23
C ILE A 122 -2.71 -5.90 3.38
N ALA A 123 -2.91 -6.91 4.26
CA ALA A 123 -2.10 -7.04 5.47
C ALA A 123 -0.63 -7.29 5.15
N LEU A 124 -0.33 -8.26 4.29
CA LEU A 124 1.04 -8.61 3.91
C LEU A 124 1.75 -7.43 3.22
N PRO A 125 1.22 -6.80 2.15
CA PRO A 125 1.87 -5.67 1.51
C PRO A 125 2.14 -4.49 2.44
N LEU A 126 1.15 -4.10 3.25
CA LEU A 126 1.33 -2.99 4.18
C LEU A 126 2.30 -3.32 5.31
N SER A 127 2.36 -4.58 5.78
CA SER A 127 3.36 -4.99 6.77
C SER A 127 4.78 -4.88 6.25
N MET A 128 4.99 -5.15 4.96
CA MET A 128 6.32 -5.09 4.35
C MET A 128 6.95 -3.69 4.38
N ILE A 129 6.15 -2.63 4.62
CA ILE A 129 6.68 -1.27 4.76
C ILE A 129 7.60 -1.13 5.97
N PHE A 130 7.42 -1.97 7.01
CA PHE A 130 8.28 -1.96 8.20
C PHE A 130 9.72 -2.38 7.84
N LEU A 131 9.91 -3.26 6.86
CA LEU A 131 11.22 -3.65 6.36
C LEU A 131 11.98 -2.49 5.67
N LEU A 132 11.26 -1.49 5.17
CA LEU A 132 11.88 -0.30 4.59
C LEU A 132 12.29 0.72 5.66
N GLY A 133 11.64 0.71 6.82
CA GLY A 133 11.88 1.68 7.88
C GLY A 133 12.81 1.20 8.99
N VAL A 134 12.85 -0.11 9.24
CA VAL A 134 13.62 -0.71 10.34
C VAL A 134 14.88 -1.39 9.78
N HIS A 135 16.04 -0.97 10.29
CA HIS A 135 17.33 -1.49 9.85
C HIS A 135 18.08 -2.10 11.04
N TYR A 136 18.53 -3.33 10.89
CA TYR A 136 19.39 -4.00 11.85
C TYR A 136 20.85 -3.91 11.41
N ASP A 137 21.71 -3.41 12.29
CA ASP A 137 23.17 -3.43 12.11
C ASP A 137 23.75 -4.64 12.86
N PRO A 138 24.18 -5.70 12.15
CA PRO A 138 24.77 -6.89 12.79
C PRO A 138 26.10 -6.59 13.51
N ALA A 139 26.86 -5.58 13.06
CA ALA A 139 28.15 -5.23 13.66
C ALA A 139 27.98 -4.51 14.99
N ALA A 140 26.98 -3.63 15.08
CA ALA A 140 26.64 -2.92 16.31
C ALA A 140 25.67 -3.71 17.22
N GLY A 141 24.97 -4.72 16.69
CA GLY A 141 23.90 -5.45 17.40
C GLY A 141 22.69 -4.59 17.71
N THR A 142 22.48 -3.49 16.98
CA THR A 142 21.44 -2.50 17.23
C THR A 142 20.47 -2.40 16.08
N THR A 143 19.21 -2.08 16.40
CA THR A 143 18.18 -1.79 15.41
C THR A 143 17.89 -0.29 15.42
N SER A 144 17.84 0.31 14.24
CA SER A 144 17.53 1.73 14.04
C SER A 144 16.31 1.88 13.15
N PHE A 145 15.63 3.01 13.28
CA PHE A 145 14.50 3.37 12.43
C PHE A 145 14.84 4.59 11.57
N ASN A 146 14.57 4.48 10.27
CA ASN A 146 14.69 5.58 9.32
C ASN A 146 13.40 5.68 8.47
N GLY A 147 12.62 6.74 8.67
CA GLY A 147 11.36 6.97 7.95
C GLY A 147 11.53 7.47 6.51
N TRP A 148 12.72 7.88 6.08
CA TRP A 148 12.92 8.48 4.76
C TRP A 148 12.77 7.47 3.61
N LEU A 149 13.24 6.24 3.79
CA LEU A 149 13.11 5.22 2.75
C LEU A 149 11.65 4.80 2.52
N PRO A 150 10.83 4.44 3.54
CA PRO A 150 9.40 4.20 3.31
C PRO A 150 8.67 5.44 2.79
N LEU A 151 9.03 6.66 3.22
CA LEU A 151 8.42 7.88 2.72
C LEU A 151 8.75 8.13 1.24
N SER A 152 9.95 7.77 0.78
CA SER A 152 10.36 7.90 -0.62
C SER A 152 9.46 7.09 -1.57
N VAL A 153 8.94 5.95 -1.13
CA VAL A 153 7.96 5.17 -1.92
C VAL A 153 6.73 6.02 -2.24
N PHE A 154 6.19 6.75 -1.26
CA PHE A 154 5.04 7.63 -1.48
C PHE A 154 5.40 8.85 -2.34
N PHE A 155 6.59 9.41 -2.20
CA PHE A 155 7.06 10.47 -3.09
C PHE A 155 7.13 10.00 -4.55
N PHE A 156 7.63 8.80 -4.80
CA PHE A 156 7.65 8.22 -6.13
C PHE A 156 6.24 7.97 -6.68
N LEU A 157 5.32 7.45 -5.86
CA LEU A 157 3.92 7.25 -6.27
C LEU A 157 3.25 8.57 -6.65
N TRP A 158 3.32 9.59 -5.77
CA TRP A 158 2.72 10.90 -6.03
C TRP A 158 3.35 11.60 -7.25
N THR A 159 4.66 11.47 -7.44
CA THR A 159 5.36 12.03 -8.60
C THR A 159 4.97 11.31 -9.87
N SER A 160 4.88 9.97 -9.85
CA SER A 160 4.42 9.16 -10.96
C SER A 160 3.00 9.56 -11.40
N ASP A 161 2.07 9.67 -10.45
CA ASP A 161 0.68 10.05 -10.73
C ASP A 161 0.57 11.47 -11.28
N THR A 162 1.29 12.42 -10.68
CA THR A 162 1.33 13.80 -11.16
C THR A 162 1.92 13.90 -12.56
N GLY A 163 3.03 13.22 -12.80
CA GLY A 163 3.68 13.18 -14.09
C GLY A 163 2.81 12.51 -15.16
N ALA A 164 2.16 11.40 -14.80
CA ALA A 164 1.24 10.71 -15.67
C ALA A 164 0.03 11.58 -16.06
N TYR A 165 -0.51 12.34 -15.10
CA TYR A 165 -1.58 13.29 -15.35
C TYR A 165 -1.13 14.44 -16.28
N LEU A 166 0.01 15.08 -15.97
CA LEU A 166 0.51 16.21 -16.77
C LEU A 166 0.85 15.80 -18.20
N CYS A 167 1.65 14.73 -18.37
CA CYS A 167 2.03 14.27 -19.71
C CYS A 167 0.83 13.65 -20.46
N GLY A 168 -0.03 12.92 -19.77
CA GLY A 168 -1.25 12.37 -20.35
C GLY A 168 -2.20 13.46 -20.85
N SER A 169 -2.42 14.51 -20.08
CA SER A 169 -3.29 15.62 -20.47
C SER A 169 -2.71 16.45 -21.64
N ALA A 170 -1.39 16.68 -21.64
CA ALA A 170 -0.73 17.48 -22.66
C ALA A 170 -0.56 16.75 -24.01
N PHE A 171 -0.20 15.46 -23.97
CA PHE A 171 0.29 14.74 -25.14
C PHE A 171 -0.62 13.58 -25.63
N SER A 172 -1.68 13.20 -24.89
CA SER A 172 -2.54 12.07 -25.29
C SER A 172 -3.26 12.26 -26.63
N ARG A 173 -3.44 13.51 -27.10
CA ARG A 173 -3.99 13.81 -28.43
C ARG A 173 -3.03 13.44 -29.57
N PHE A 174 -1.71 13.42 -29.33
CA PHE A 174 -0.70 13.05 -30.30
C PHE A 174 -0.38 11.54 -30.25
N ILE A 175 -0.44 10.95 -29.03
CA ILE A 175 -0.21 9.52 -28.79
C ILE A 175 -1.41 8.97 -28.02
N PRO A 176 -2.49 8.55 -28.74
CA PRO A 176 -3.75 8.17 -28.11
C PRO A 176 -3.74 6.76 -27.49
N ALA A 177 -2.59 6.06 -27.51
CA ALA A 177 -2.46 4.71 -27.02
C ALA A 177 -2.81 4.62 -25.52
N LYS A 178 -3.86 3.84 -25.19
CA LYS A 178 -4.33 3.62 -23.84
C LYS A 178 -3.62 2.43 -23.20
N LEU A 179 -3.40 2.49 -21.89
CA LEU A 179 -2.72 1.43 -21.14
C LEU A 179 -3.65 0.23 -20.93
N PHE A 180 -4.83 0.44 -20.32
CA PHE A 180 -5.85 -0.59 -20.08
C PHE A 180 -7.26 -0.02 -20.28
N PRO A 181 -7.75 0.07 -21.55
CA PRO A 181 -9.03 0.73 -21.85
C PRO A 181 -10.24 0.15 -21.11
N ARG A 182 -10.26 -1.18 -20.91
CA ARG A 182 -11.36 -1.90 -20.27
C ARG A 182 -11.50 -1.56 -18.76
N ILE A 183 -10.40 -1.29 -18.07
CA ILE A 183 -10.36 -1.13 -16.61
C ILE A 183 -10.26 0.35 -16.25
N SER A 184 -9.33 1.07 -16.87
CA SER A 184 -9.05 2.49 -16.63
C SER A 184 -8.83 3.22 -17.96
N PRO A 185 -9.91 3.73 -18.60
CA PRO A 185 -9.85 4.34 -19.95
C PRO A 185 -9.06 5.64 -19.99
N ASN A 186 -8.79 6.26 -18.86
CA ASN A 186 -8.05 7.52 -18.78
C ASN A 186 -6.53 7.32 -18.74
N LYS A 187 -6.02 6.15 -18.35
CA LYS A 187 -4.58 5.86 -18.34
C LYS A 187 -4.03 5.67 -19.76
N SER A 188 -2.93 6.37 -20.08
CA SER A 188 -2.27 6.33 -21.37
C SER A 188 -0.80 5.95 -21.24
N TRP A 189 -0.22 5.33 -22.27
CA TRP A 189 1.21 5.00 -22.30
C TRP A 189 2.09 6.24 -22.18
N ILE A 190 1.73 7.33 -22.88
CA ILE A 190 2.50 8.58 -22.80
C ILE A 190 2.49 9.18 -21.39
N GLY A 191 1.36 9.06 -20.67
CA GLY A 191 1.28 9.45 -19.27
C GLY A 191 2.22 8.61 -18.41
N SER A 192 2.17 7.29 -18.52
CA SER A 192 3.02 6.38 -17.71
C SER A 192 4.51 6.62 -17.96
N VAL A 193 4.92 6.84 -19.22
CA VAL A 193 6.32 7.19 -19.57
C VAL A 193 6.70 8.54 -18.96
N GLY A 194 5.83 9.55 -19.06
CA GLY A 194 6.07 10.87 -18.49
C GLY A 194 6.19 10.82 -16.94
N GLY A 195 5.35 10.02 -16.30
CA GLY A 195 5.47 9.74 -14.86
C GLY A 195 6.81 9.13 -14.51
N GLY A 196 7.25 8.12 -15.27
CA GLY A 196 8.55 7.48 -15.11
C GLY A 196 9.73 8.44 -15.25
N VAL A 197 9.69 9.35 -16.22
CA VAL A 197 10.73 10.38 -16.40
C VAL A 197 10.83 11.29 -15.17
N LEU A 198 9.70 11.78 -14.65
CA LEU A 198 9.71 12.63 -13.45
C LEU A 198 10.18 11.86 -12.22
N VAL A 199 9.85 10.57 -12.11
CA VAL A 199 10.35 9.70 -11.04
C VAL A 199 11.87 9.54 -11.11
N VAL A 200 12.45 9.39 -12.30
CA VAL A 200 13.93 9.36 -12.46
C VAL A 200 14.57 10.67 -11.97
N VAL A 201 14.00 11.82 -12.35
CA VAL A 201 14.50 13.12 -11.87
C VAL A 201 14.41 13.19 -10.35
N LEU A 202 13.28 12.83 -9.74
CA LEU A 202 13.13 12.81 -8.29
C LEU A 202 14.12 11.86 -7.63
N ALA A 203 14.35 10.66 -8.18
CA ALA A 203 15.28 9.68 -7.66
C ALA A 203 16.71 10.23 -7.59
N LEU A 204 17.16 10.95 -8.63
CA LEU A 204 18.45 11.61 -8.65
C LEU A 204 18.54 12.74 -7.60
N VAL A 205 17.47 13.49 -7.38
CA VAL A 205 17.40 14.50 -6.33
C VAL A 205 17.48 13.84 -4.95
N LEU A 206 16.69 12.80 -4.69
CA LEU A 206 16.70 12.10 -3.40
C LEU A 206 18.06 11.47 -3.09
N SER A 207 18.80 10.99 -4.09
CA SER A 207 20.15 10.45 -3.91
C SER A 207 21.15 11.48 -3.41
N GLN A 208 20.88 12.77 -3.59
CA GLN A 208 21.75 13.87 -3.10
C GLN A 208 21.26 14.42 -1.76
N VAL A 209 19.94 14.40 -1.53
CA VAL A 209 19.32 15.01 -0.35
C VAL A 209 19.25 14.02 0.83
N LEU A 210 19.25 12.71 0.56
CA LEU A 210 19.13 11.65 1.57
C LEU A 210 20.39 10.76 1.58
N PRO A 211 21.58 11.30 1.91
CA PRO A 211 22.83 10.54 1.89
C PRO A 211 22.88 9.43 2.94
N ASP A 212 22.08 9.55 4.02
CA ASP A 212 22.00 8.54 5.10
C ASP A 212 21.32 7.24 4.66
N VAL A 213 20.63 7.25 3.51
CA VAL A 213 20.11 6.03 2.90
C VAL A 213 21.19 5.46 1.99
N ALA A 214 21.77 4.32 2.38
CA ALA A 214 22.91 3.68 1.70
C ALA A 214 22.54 3.12 0.31
N LEU A 215 22.09 3.98 -0.61
CA LEU A 215 21.73 3.68 -1.99
C LEU A 215 22.54 4.53 -2.97
N SER A 216 23.14 3.90 -3.98
CA SER A 216 23.75 4.62 -5.09
C SER A 216 22.71 5.41 -5.89
N PRO A 217 23.10 6.45 -6.66
CA PRO A 217 22.15 7.16 -7.52
C PRO A 217 21.41 6.23 -8.51
N LEU A 218 22.09 5.21 -9.03
CA LEU A 218 21.47 4.21 -9.89
C LEU A 218 20.50 3.31 -9.09
N GLY A 219 20.83 2.99 -7.83
CA GLY A 219 19.94 2.27 -6.91
C GLY A 219 18.65 3.06 -6.64
N TRP A 220 18.75 4.38 -6.43
CA TRP A 220 17.58 5.26 -6.29
C TRP A 220 16.70 5.29 -7.54
N VAL A 221 17.32 5.38 -8.74
CA VAL A 221 16.58 5.34 -10.02
C VAL A 221 15.85 4.00 -10.19
N GLY A 222 16.53 2.89 -9.90
CA GLY A 222 15.92 1.56 -9.98
C GLY A 222 14.75 1.39 -9.00
N LEU A 223 14.90 1.87 -7.74
CA LEU A 223 13.81 1.88 -6.76
C LEU A 223 12.62 2.69 -7.25
N GLY A 224 12.88 3.93 -7.72
CA GLY A 224 11.82 4.81 -8.23
C GLY A 224 11.07 4.21 -9.40
N LEU A 225 11.76 3.63 -10.38
CA LEU A 225 11.13 2.97 -11.53
C LEU A 225 10.35 1.72 -11.11
N THR A 226 10.86 0.94 -10.17
CA THR A 226 10.13 -0.21 -9.59
C THR A 226 8.83 0.25 -8.95
N VAL A 227 8.87 1.28 -8.11
CA VAL A 227 7.67 1.86 -7.46
C VAL A 227 6.70 2.41 -8.51
N CYS A 228 7.17 3.11 -9.53
CA CYS A 228 6.35 3.67 -10.62
C CYS A 228 5.57 2.57 -11.36
N VAL A 229 6.26 1.50 -11.77
CA VAL A 229 5.64 0.39 -12.52
C VAL A 229 4.63 -0.35 -11.65
N PHE A 230 5.05 -0.79 -10.48
CA PHE A 230 4.18 -1.58 -9.58
C PHE A 230 3.07 -0.74 -8.96
N GLY A 231 3.28 0.56 -8.73
CA GLY A 231 2.23 1.49 -8.33
C GLY A 231 1.14 1.65 -9.40
N THR A 232 1.55 1.77 -10.67
CA THR A 232 0.59 1.79 -11.78
C THR A 232 -0.23 0.51 -11.86
N TRP A 233 0.38 -0.65 -11.63
CA TRP A 233 -0.33 -1.94 -11.60
C TRP A 233 -1.21 -2.07 -10.36
N GLY A 234 -0.81 -1.52 -9.21
CA GLY A 234 -1.61 -1.52 -7.98
C GLY A 234 -2.95 -0.83 -8.18
N ASP A 235 -2.95 0.41 -8.69
CA ASP A 235 -4.17 1.14 -9.05
C ASP A 235 -5.02 0.37 -10.09
N LEU A 236 -4.40 -0.30 -11.09
CA LEU A 236 -5.15 -1.10 -12.05
C LEU A 236 -5.80 -2.34 -11.42
N VAL A 237 -5.12 -3.00 -10.50
CA VAL A 237 -5.69 -4.15 -9.75
C VAL A 237 -6.86 -3.69 -8.89
N GLU A 238 -6.74 -2.59 -8.17
CA GLU A 238 -7.83 -2.01 -7.38
C GLU A 238 -8.97 -1.54 -8.28
N SER A 239 -8.67 -0.91 -9.40
CA SER A 239 -9.66 -0.52 -10.39
C SER A 239 -10.42 -1.72 -10.95
N LEU A 240 -9.73 -2.86 -11.22
CA LEU A 240 -10.38 -4.11 -11.64
C LEU A 240 -11.35 -4.63 -10.57
N PHE A 241 -10.92 -4.63 -9.30
CA PHE A 241 -11.74 -5.00 -8.15
C PHE A 241 -13.01 -4.13 -8.08
N LYS A 242 -12.88 -2.80 -8.18
CA LYS A 242 -14.02 -1.87 -8.17
C LYS A 242 -14.99 -2.11 -9.33
N ARG A 243 -14.48 -2.38 -10.55
CA ARG A 243 -15.33 -2.69 -11.72
C ARG A 243 -16.07 -4.00 -11.55
N HIS A 244 -15.44 -5.01 -10.97
CA HIS A 244 -16.10 -6.28 -10.66
C HIS A 244 -17.27 -6.10 -9.69
N LEU A 245 -17.11 -5.28 -8.67
CA LEU A 245 -18.16 -4.96 -7.70
C LEU A 245 -19.20 -3.93 -8.18
N GLY A 246 -19.02 -3.34 -9.37
CA GLY A 246 -19.91 -2.31 -9.88
C GLY A 246 -19.82 -0.97 -9.13
N ILE A 247 -18.73 -0.73 -8.39
CA ILE A 247 -18.49 0.50 -7.63
C ILE A 247 -17.42 1.37 -8.30
N LYS A 248 -17.37 2.64 -7.90
CA LYS A 248 -16.34 3.57 -8.37
C LYS A 248 -15.32 3.89 -7.27
N ASP A 249 -15.79 4.14 -6.07
CA ASP A 249 -14.98 4.47 -4.90
C ASP A 249 -15.14 3.35 -3.86
N SER A 250 -14.08 2.96 -3.18
CA SER A 250 -14.10 1.86 -2.22
C SER A 250 -14.78 2.23 -0.89
N GLY A 251 -14.90 3.54 -0.59
CA GLY A 251 -15.51 4.02 0.64
C GLY A 251 -15.72 5.53 0.67
N LYS A 252 -16.04 6.03 1.87
CA LYS A 252 -16.27 7.46 2.14
C LYS A 252 -15.55 7.95 3.39
N ILE A 253 -14.53 7.21 3.85
CA ILE A 253 -13.79 7.56 5.08
C ILE A 253 -13.10 8.91 4.94
N LEU A 254 -12.59 9.23 3.74
CA LEU A 254 -12.00 10.53 3.44
C LEU A 254 -12.97 11.35 2.60
N PRO A 255 -13.67 12.36 3.18
CA PRO A 255 -14.66 13.16 2.46
C PRO A 255 -14.06 13.81 1.21
N GLY A 256 -14.64 13.51 0.04
CA GLY A 256 -14.19 13.99 -1.26
C GLY A 256 -12.97 13.25 -1.86
N HIS A 257 -12.39 12.30 -1.12
CA HIS A 257 -11.22 11.50 -1.56
C HIS A 257 -11.48 9.99 -1.64
N GLY A 258 -12.70 9.52 -1.34
CA GLY A 258 -13.04 8.10 -1.39
C GLY A 258 -12.69 7.35 -0.11
N GLY A 259 -12.37 6.08 -0.27
CA GLY A 259 -12.02 5.20 0.83
C GLY A 259 -10.52 5.17 1.15
N MET A 260 -10.18 4.37 2.18
CA MET A 260 -8.80 4.12 2.55
C MET A 260 -8.11 3.24 1.50
N LEU A 261 -8.81 2.25 0.94
CA LEU A 261 -8.31 1.40 -0.14
C LEU A 261 -7.94 2.25 -1.37
N ASP A 262 -8.80 3.23 -1.77
CA ASP A 262 -8.53 4.16 -2.87
C ASP A 262 -7.25 5.02 -2.68
N ARG A 263 -6.73 5.15 -1.46
CA ARG A 263 -5.54 5.96 -1.15
C ARG A 263 -4.25 5.16 -1.10
N PHE A 264 -4.36 3.86 -0.86
CA PHE A 264 -3.21 2.98 -0.74
C PHE A 264 -3.14 1.91 -1.84
N ASP A 265 -4.06 1.94 -2.81
CA ASP A 265 -4.16 1.02 -3.94
C ASP A 265 -2.82 0.78 -4.65
N SER A 266 -2.17 1.86 -5.07
CA SER A 266 -0.84 1.84 -5.69
C SER A 266 0.23 1.30 -4.75
N ALA A 267 0.14 1.65 -3.45
CA ALA A 267 1.11 1.25 -2.44
C ALA A 267 1.08 -0.26 -2.16
N LEU A 268 -0.10 -0.90 -2.29
CA LEU A 268 -0.26 -2.34 -2.03
C LEU A 268 0.63 -3.23 -2.93
N LEU A 269 0.94 -2.80 -4.15
CA LEU A 269 1.88 -3.51 -5.01
C LEU A 269 3.28 -2.88 -5.00
N ALA A 270 3.36 -1.56 -4.84
CA ALA A 270 4.64 -0.85 -4.86
C ALA A 270 5.51 -1.18 -3.65
N ILE A 271 4.93 -1.31 -2.43
CA ILE A 271 5.69 -1.62 -1.22
C ILE A 271 6.39 -2.99 -1.32
N PRO A 272 5.70 -4.11 -1.63
CA PRO A 272 6.37 -5.40 -1.82
C PRO A 272 7.46 -5.35 -2.90
N ALA A 273 7.17 -4.69 -4.01
CA ALA A 273 8.13 -4.56 -5.11
C ALA A 273 9.38 -3.76 -4.68
N ALA A 274 9.20 -2.69 -3.91
CA ALA A 274 10.29 -1.90 -3.35
C ALA A 274 11.16 -2.75 -2.41
N VAL A 275 10.54 -3.54 -1.52
CA VAL A 275 11.26 -4.44 -0.61
C VAL A 275 12.05 -5.49 -1.40
N LEU A 276 11.44 -6.13 -2.39
CA LEU A 276 12.11 -7.10 -3.26
C LEU A 276 13.29 -6.46 -4.01
N TYR A 277 13.10 -5.24 -4.53
CA TYR A 277 14.17 -4.50 -5.18
C TYR A 277 15.34 -4.22 -4.22
N MET A 278 15.05 -3.72 -3.01
CA MET A 278 16.07 -3.41 -2.01
C MET A 278 16.83 -4.67 -1.59
N GLN A 279 16.14 -5.78 -1.39
CA GLN A 279 16.74 -7.03 -0.93
C GLN A 279 17.58 -7.72 -2.01
N PHE A 280 17.06 -7.88 -3.23
CA PHE A 280 17.66 -8.73 -4.24
C PHE A 280 18.49 -8.00 -5.29
N VAL A 281 18.19 -6.74 -5.57
CA VAL A 281 18.85 -5.95 -6.60
C VAL A 281 19.83 -4.96 -6.00
N ALA A 282 19.38 -4.13 -5.08
CA ALA A 282 20.24 -3.14 -4.43
C ALA A 282 21.15 -3.76 -3.36
N LYS A 283 20.80 -4.94 -2.82
CA LYS A 283 21.52 -5.62 -1.74
C LYS A 283 21.78 -4.69 -0.56
N ALA A 284 20.74 -3.92 -0.19
CA ALA A 284 20.85 -2.83 0.77
C ALA A 284 20.42 -3.25 2.20
N PHE A 285 20.02 -4.51 2.38
CA PHE A 285 19.67 -5.13 3.68
C PHE A 285 20.53 -6.34 3.95
#